data_ea023f595d17032e32c87cd2b685bed5
#
_entry.id   ea023f595d17032e32c87cd2b685bed5
#
_cell.length_a   1.000
_cell.length_b   1.000
_cell.length_c   1.000
_cell.angle_alpha   90.00
_cell.angle_beta   90.00
_cell.angle_gamma   90.00
#
_symmetry.space_group_name_H-M   'P 1'
#
loop_
_entity.id
_entity.type
_entity.pdbx_description
1 polymer ?
#
loop_
_entity_poly.entity_id
_entity_poly.type
_entity_poly.pdbx_seq_one_letter_code
_entity_poly.pdbx_strand_id
1 'polypeptide(L)'
;MKIIQITPGAGGDFYCDNCLRDNALVLELRRRGHDALMVPLYLPMAAGSPQASRGTPIFFGGINVYLQQKSAIFRKTPRWLDRLLDSPRLLARVARRAGMTRPADLGEMTLSMLRGEEGRQAKELQRLVAWLAEHERPDLVCLSNALLLGMAQRLKSALGVPLVCLLQDEDAFLDAMSEPYRGEAWDLLRRRAAEVDGFIAVSRHYRKVMCRRLGLAPERTSAVHIGISAAGFQPAAPPQPPVIGYTARLCGAKGLDTLVEALLALKAEPATAGLRLKITGMETTDDRSLVAGLRRRIAEAGAAADVEFLPALDRTSRQKFLHTVSLVAVPARQGEAFGLFVIEAFAAGVPVVLTRIGSYPELVEMGGGVLVEPDDPRALAAAIRDLLADPERLRQAGAAGRKAVLEHFNVERMAGDIVKVFEQVLASKPCHI
;
A
#
# COMPACT_ATOMS: atom_id res chain seq x y z
N MET A 1 21.75 1.47 -15.15
CA MET A 1 21.43 0.14 -14.61
C MET A 1 20.18 -0.38 -15.29
N LYS A 2 20.13 -1.67 -15.61
CA LYS A 2 18.92 -2.36 -16.03
C LYS A 2 18.24 -2.99 -14.81
N ILE A 3 17.03 -2.52 -14.47
CA ILE A 3 16.33 -2.85 -13.24
C ILE A 3 15.00 -3.52 -13.56
N ILE A 4 14.76 -4.69 -12.98
CA ILE A 4 13.46 -5.35 -13.07
C ILE A 4 12.72 -5.20 -11.75
N GLN A 5 11.57 -4.51 -11.79
CA GLN A 5 10.63 -4.38 -10.68
C GLN A 5 9.54 -5.44 -10.81
N ILE A 6 9.57 -6.49 -9.98
CA ILE A 6 8.52 -7.53 -9.95
C ILE A 6 7.44 -7.10 -8.97
N THR A 7 6.20 -6.98 -9.45
CA THR A 7 5.06 -6.52 -8.67
C THR A 7 3.89 -7.51 -8.75
N PRO A 8 3.03 -7.62 -7.73
CA PRO A 8 1.85 -8.49 -7.81
C PRO A 8 0.95 -8.18 -9.01
N GLY A 9 0.79 -6.91 -9.37
CA GLY A 9 -0.17 -6.47 -10.38
C GLY A 9 -1.61 -6.46 -9.82
N ALA A 10 -2.31 -5.35 -9.99
CA ALA A 10 -3.71 -5.18 -9.60
C ALA A 10 -4.58 -5.02 -10.84
N GLY A 11 -5.70 -5.74 -10.90
CA GLY A 11 -6.69 -5.60 -11.98
C GLY A 11 -7.32 -4.21 -12.01
N GLY A 12 -7.90 -3.84 -13.15
CA GLY A 12 -8.27 -2.49 -13.54
C GLY A 12 -9.08 -1.62 -12.59
N ASP A 13 -9.84 -2.19 -11.68
CA ASP A 13 -10.68 -1.46 -10.72
C ASP A 13 -10.18 -1.58 -9.27
N PHE A 14 -9.03 -2.22 -9.05
CA PHE A 14 -8.47 -2.43 -7.72
C PHE A 14 -7.32 -1.45 -7.45
N TYR A 15 -7.52 -0.58 -6.47
CA TYR A 15 -6.49 0.33 -5.97
C TYR A 15 -5.49 -0.46 -5.11
N CYS A 16 -4.28 -0.62 -5.61
CA CYS A 16 -3.18 -1.27 -4.91
C CYS A 16 -2.04 -0.27 -4.71
N ASP A 17 -1.82 0.15 -3.47
CA ASP A 17 -0.79 1.14 -3.10
C ASP A 17 0.61 0.70 -3.56
N ASN A 18 0.94 -0.59 -3.42
CA ASN A 18 2.21 -1.16 -3.89
C ASN A 18 2.38 -0.97 -5.40
N CYS A 19 1.34 -1.30 -6.18
CA CYS A 19 1.40 -1.21 -7.64
C CYS A 19 1.52 0.24 -8.11
N LEU A 20 0.87 1.19 -7.43
CA LEU A 20 0.98 2.62 -7.74
C LEU A 20 2.37 3.17 -7.42
N ARG A 21 2.92 2.81 -6.26
CA ARG A 21 4.30 3.15 -5.88
C ARG A 21 5.28 2.61 -6.91
N ASP A 22 5.16 1.33 -7.27
CA ASP A 22 6.09 0.66 -8.19
C ASP A 22 6.01 1.25 -9.59
N ASN A 23 4.80 1.55 -10.08
CA ASN A 23 4.62 2.22 -11.38
C ASN A 23 5.26 3.62 -11.38
N ALA A 24 5.03 4.41 -10.33
CA ALA A 24 5.63 5.73 -10.21
C ALA A 24 7.17 5.64 -10.11
N LEU A 25 7.69 4.68 -9.34
CA LEU A 25 9.13 4.42 -9.22
C LEU A 25 9.74 4.08 -10.58
N VAL A 26 9.19 3.10 -11.30
CA VAL A 26 9.77 2.66 -12.59
C VAL A 26 9.75 3.78 -13.63
N LEU A 27 8.69 4.58 -13.69
CA LEU A 27 8.63 5.72 -14.61
C LEU A 27 9.69 6.77 -14.26
N GLU A 28 9.91 7.06 -12.99
CA GLU A 28 10.92 8.01 -12.55
C GLU A 28 12.35 7.47 -12.75
N LEU A 29 12.58 6.16 -12.54
CA LEU A 29 13.86 5.53 -12.86
C LEU A 29 14.21 5.68 -14.35
N ARG A 30 13.22 5.48 -15.24
CA ARG A 30 13.41 5.73 -16.70
C ARG A 30 13.73 7.18 -17.00
N ARG A 31 13.04 8.13 -16.34
CA ARG A 31 13.32 9.57 -16.51
C ARG A 31 14.76 9.93 -16.08
N ARG A 32 15.31 9.19 -15.12
CA ARG A 32 16.72 9.31 -14.67
C ARG A 32 17.72 8.58 -15.54
N GLY A 33 17.31 7.98 -16.65
CA GLY A 33 18.18 7.29 -17.59
C GLY A 33 18.51 5.84 -17.23
N HIS A 34 17.77 5.24 -16.29
CA HIS A 34 17.87 3.80 -16.04
C HIS A 34 16.97 3.01 -16.99
N ASP A 35 17.42 1.83 -17.43
CA ASP A 35 16.58 0.87 -18.14
C ASP A 35 15.76 0.07 -17.11
N ALA A 36 14.57 0.59 -16.76
CA ALA A 36 13.73 0.02 -15.74
C ALA A 36 12.45 -0.56 -16.33
N LEU A 37 12.10 -1.79 -15.95
CA LEU A 37 10.92 -2.52 -16.42
C LEU A 37 10.11 -3.05 -15.25
N MET A 38 8.79 -2.82 -15.27
CA MET A 38 7.87 -3.40 -14.31
C MET A 38 7.25 -4.68 -14.87
N VAL A 39 7.34 -5.77 -14.09
CA VAL A 39 6.79 -7.09 -14.45
C VAL A 39 5.64 -7.44 -13.50
N PRO A 40 4.38 -7.25 -13.92
CA PRO A 40 3.22 -7.66 -13.13
C PRO A 40 3.02 -9.17 -13.19
N LEU A 41 2.73 -9.80 -12.04
CA LEU A 41 2.61 -11.27 -11.93
C LEU A 41 1.19 -11.76 -12.18
N TYR A 42 0.21 -11.27 -11.39
CA TYR A 42 -1.12 -11.89 -11.35
C TYR A 42 -2.13 -11.29 -12.32
N LEU A 43 -2.10 -9.98 -12.47
CA LEU A 43 -3.07 -9.22 -13.28
C LEU A 43 -2.35 -8.09 -14.02
N PRO A 44 -2.81 -7.72 -15.22
CA PRO A 44 -2.29 -6.54 -15.90
C PRO A 44 -2.61 -5.28 -15.10
N MET A 45 -1.76 -4.27 -15.24
CA MET A 45 -2.04 -2.94 -14.67
C MET A 45 -3.28 -2.30 -15.30
N ALA A 46 -3.99 -1.46 -14.52
CA ALA A 46 -5.18 -0.75 -14.96
C ALA A 46 -4.96 0.02 -16.27
N ALA A 47 -5.94 -0.04 -17.16
CA ALA A 47 -5.94 0.78 -18.38
C ALA A 47 -6.05 2.26 -18.00
N GLY A 48 -5.18 3.11 -18.58
CA GLY A 48 -5.22 4.57 -18.39
C GLY A 48 -4.07 5.17 -17.56
N SER A 49 -3.28 4.37 -16.86
CA SER A 49 -2.03 4.86 -16.25
C SER A 49 -0.87 4.78 -17.26
N PRO A 50 0.11 5.71 -17.21
CA PRO A 50 1.36 5.56 -17.95
C PRO A 50 1.97 4.20 -17.61
N GLN A 51 2.14 3.33 -18.61
CA GLN A 51 2.45 1.93 -18.32
C GLN A 51 3.94 1.69 -18.21
N ALA A 52 4.41 1.43 -16.99
CA ALA A 52 5.76 0.95 -16.73
C ALA A 52 5.99 -0.51 -17.23
N SER A 53 4.89 -1.24 -17.52
CA SER A 53 4.88 -2.67 -17.90
C SER A 53 4.55 -2.94 -19.37
N ARG A 54 4.75 -1.98 -20.29
CA ARG A 54 4.42 -2.19 -21.70
C ARG A 54 5.18 -3.38 -22.29
N GLY A 55 4.42 -4.34 -22.84
CA GLY A 55 4.98 -5.49 -23.55
C GLY A 55 5.41 -6.66 -22.65
N THR A 56 5.25 -6.58 -21.32
CA THR A 56 5.59 -7.69 -20.42
C THR A 56 4.52 -8.78 -20.45
N PRO A 57 4.92 -10.08 -20.56
CA PRO A 57 3.99 -11.19 -20.39
C PRO A 57 3.46 -11.26 -18.95
N ILE A 58 2.31 -11.91 -18.76
CA ILE A 58 1.79 -12.30 -17.46
C ILE A 58 2.25 -13.71 -17.16
N PHE A 59 2.89 -13.93 -16.00
CA PHE A 59 3.49 -15.23 -15.66
C PHE A 59 2.65 -16.02 -14.65
N PHE A 60 2.09 -15.36 -13.66
CA PHE A 60 1.28 -15.97 -12.61
C PHE A 60 -0.20 -15.59 -12.79
N GLY A 61 -0.73 -15.74 -14.00
CA GLY A 61 -2.13 -15.39 -14.25
C GLY A 61 -3.07 -15.98 -13.20
N GLY A 62 -3.93 -15.15 -12.60
CA GLY A 62 -4.74 -15.53 -11.43
C GLY A 62 -5.55 -16.81 -11.65
N ILE A 63 -5.98 -17.10 -12.89
CA ILE A 63 -6.70 -18.34 -13.25
C ILE A 63 -5.75 -19.53 -13.18
N ASN A 64 -4.55 -19.43 -13.76
CA ASN A 64 -3.54 -20.48 -13.74
C ASN A 64 -3.08 -20.80 -12.31
N VAL A 65 -2.79 -19.79 -11.52
CA VAL A 65 -2.41 -19.96 -10.11
C VAL A 65 -3.50 -20.70 -9.32
N TYR A 66 -4.76 -20.32 -9.50
CA TYR A 66 -5.89 -20.99 -8.84
C TYR A 66 -6.03 -22.45 -9.27
N LEU A 67 -5.96 -22.72 -10.56
CA LEU A 67 -6.08 -24.09 -11.10
C LEU A 67 -4.92 -24.99 -10.66
N GLN A 68 -3.68 -24.49 -10.67
CA GLN A 68 -2.50 -25.22 -10.18
C GLN A 68 -2.57 -25.48 -8.67
N GLN A 69 -3.20 -24.58 -7.90
CA GLN A 69 -3.46 -24.79 -6.48
C GLN A 69 -4.44 -25.95 -6.24
N LYS A 70 -5.49 -26.06 -7.06
CA LYS A 70 -6.57 -27.05 -6.89
C LYS A 70 -6.29 -28.40 -7.50
N SER A 71 -5.48 -28.49 -8.59
CA SER A 71 -5.27 -29.74 -9.32
C SER A 71 -3.84 -29.88 -9.85
N ALA A 72 -3.26 -31.07 -9.63
CA ALA A 72 -1.93 -31.42 -10.10
C ALA A 72 -1.82 -31.48 -11.64
N ILE A 73 -2.92 -31.69 -12.35
CA ILE A 73 -2.96 -31.74 -13.81
C ILE A 73 -2.51 -30.40 -14.39
N PHE A 74 -2.98 -29.27 -13.83
CA PHE A 74 -2.63 -27.94 -14.32
C PHE A 74 -1.18 -27.53 -14.02
N ARG A 75 -0.46 -28.25 -13.18
CA ARG A 75 0.98 -28.04 -12.94
C ARG A 75 1.85 -28.54 -14.09
N LYS A 76 1.30 -29.38 -14.99
CA LYS A 76 1.98 -30.00 -16.12
C LYS A 76 1.36 -29.65 -17.48
N THR A 77 0.45 -28.68 -17.54
CA THR A 77 -0.20 -28.27 -18.79
C THR A 77 0.80 -27.67 -19.79
N PRO A 78 0.57 -27.88 -21.12
CA PRO A 78 1.43 -27.32 -22.16
C PRO A 78 1.26 -25.79 -22.27
N ARG A 79 2.30 -25.11 -22.75
CA ARG A 79 2.39 -23.63 -22.84
C ARG A 79 1.23 -22.95 -23.61
N TRP A 80 0.66 -23.60 -24.60
CA TRP A 80 -0.43 -23.04 -25.39
C TRP A 80 -1.72 -22.89 -24.58
N LEU A 81 -2.01 -23.85 -23.68
CA LEU A 81 -3.18 -23.82 -22.81
C LEU A 81 -3.02 -22.70 -21.74
N ASP A 82 -1.81 -22.54 -21.19
CA ASP A 82 -1.53 -21.48 -20.24
C ASP A 82 -1.74 -20.10 -20.88
N ARG A 83 -1.26 -19.87 -22.11
CA ARG A 83 -1.46 -18.61 -22.84
C ARG A 83 -2.94 -18.27 -23.03
N LEU A 84 -3.79 -19.26 -23.22
CA LEU A 84 -5.24 -19.05 -23.32
C LEU A 84 -5.84 -18.60 -21.99
N LEU A 85 -5.43 -19.25 -20.89
CA LEU A 85 -5.89 -18.94 -19.54
C LEU A 85 -5.33 -17.61 -19.01
N ASP A 86 -4.13 -17.21 -19.46
CA ASP A 86 -3.48 -15.94 -19.11
C ASP A 86 -3.93 -14.77 -20.01
N SER A 87 -4.94 -14.98 -20.87
CA SER A 87 -5.46 -13.90 -21.71
C SER A 87 -5.92 -12.71 -20.88
N PRO A 88 -5.41 -11.46 -21.13
CA PRO A 88 -5.79 -10.28 -20.37
C PRO A 88 -7.30 -10.00 -20.32
N ARG A 89 -8.01 -10.34 -21.40
CA ARG A 89 -9.48 -10.18 -21.48
C ARG A 89 -10.21 -11.17 -20.56
N LEU A 90 -9.73 -12.41 -20.45
CA LEU A 90 -10.29 -13.43 -19.58
C LEU A 90 -10.01 -13.10 -18.12
N LEU A 91 -8.77 -12.75 -17.79
CA LEU A 91 -8.35 -12.33 -16.46
C LEU A 91 -9.13 -11.12 -15.96
N ALA A 92 -9.32 -10.08 -16.79
CA ALA A 92 -10.11 -8.91 -16.45
C ALA A 92 -11.59 -9.24 -16.20
N ARG A 93 -12.17 -10.22 -16.92
CA ARG A 93 -13.56 -10.66 -16.71
C ARG A 93 -13.73 -11.43 -15.41
N VAL A 94 -12.78 -12.29 -15.07
CA VAL A 94 -12.78 -13.06 -13.83
C VAL A 94 -12.51 -12.15 -12.63
N ALA A 95 -11.55 -11.24 -12.73
CA ALA A 95 -11.22 -10.27 -11.67
C ALA A 95 -12.44 -9.42 -11.26
N ARG A 96 -13.28 -9.00 -12.21
CA ARG A 96 -14.53 -8.25 -11.93
C ARG A 96 -15.58 -9.06 -11.17
N ARG A 97 -15.53 -10.40 -11.23
CA ARG A 97 -16.47 -11.31 -10.53
C ARG A 97 -15.88 -11.90 -9.25
N ALA A 98 -14.55 -11.93 -9.13
CA ALA A 98 -13.87 -12.37 -7.93
C ALA A 98 -13.98 -11.25 -6.88
N GLY A 99 -14.82 -11.45 -5.86
CA GLY A 99 -14.79 -10.60 -4.66
C GLY A 99 -13.42 -10.66 -3.99
N MET A 100 -13.14 -9.70 -3.09
CA MET A 100 -11.90 -9.72 -2.32
C MET A 100 -11.79 -11.02 -1.52
N THR A 101 -10.76 -11.79 -1.79
CA THR A 101 -10.46 -13.02 -1.05
C THR A 101 -9.92 -12.64 0.34
N ARG A 102 -10.43 -13.26 1.40
CA ARG A 102 -9.97 -12.98 2.77
C ARG A 102 -8.55 -13.56 2.98
N PRO A 103 -7.66 -12.91 3.72
CA PRO A 103 -6.35 -13.47 4.07
C PRO A 103 -6.46 -14.86 4.69
N ALA A 104 -7.48 -15.10 5.53
CA ALA A 104 -7.76 -16.40 6.15
C ALA A 104 -7.96 -17.54 5.13
N ASP A 105 -8.50 -17.24 3.94
CA ASP A 105 -8.78 -18.23 2.88
C ASP A 105 -7.58 -18.46 1.96
N LEU A 106 -6.55 -17.62 2.05
CA LEU A 106 -5.36 -17.65 1.20
C LEU A 106 -4.16 -18.38 1.80
N GLY A 107 -4.27 -18.92 3.02
CA GLY A 107 -3.16 -19.51 3.76
C GLY A 107 -2.36 -20.53 2.97
N GLU A 108 -3.01 -21.57 2.44
CA GLU A 108 -2.35 -22.63 1.67
C GLU A 108 -1.67 -22.09 0.39
N MET A 109 -2.30 -21.12 -0.28
CA MET A 109 -1.75 -20.52 -1.50
C MET A 109 -0.55 -19.64 -1.17
N THR A 110 -0.61 -18.85 -0.10
CA THR A 110 0.51 -18.02 0.37
C THR A 110 1.71 -18.87 0.73
N LEU A 111 1.53 -19.96 1.49
CA LEU A 111 2.61 -20.89 1.79
C LEU A 111 3.20 -21.52 0.52
N SER A 112 2.35 -21.92 -0.42
CA SER A 112 2.80 -22.49 -1.70
C SER A 112 3.65 -21.49 -2.50
N MET A 113 3.25 -20.21 -2.54
CA MET A 113 4.04 -19.15 -3.20
C MET A 113 5.38 -18.91 -2.48
N LEU A 114 5.39 -18.88 -1.15
CA LEU A 114 6.61 -18.68 -0.36
C LEU A 114 7.58 -19.86 -0.42
N ARG A 115 7.10 -21.06 -0.71
CA ARG A 115 7.95 -22.25 -0.95
C ARG A 115 8.73 -22.16 -2.28
N GLY A 116 8.30 -21.30 -3.20
CA GLY A 116 8.99 -21.08 -4.47
C GLY A 116 9.03 -22.31 -5.37
N GLU A 117 10.24 -22.86 -5.60
CA GLU A 117 10.41 -24.06 -6.46
C GLU A 117 9.75 -25.33 -5.90
N GLU A 118 9.55 -25.41 -4.60
CA GLU A 118 8.84 -26.50 -3.92
C GLU A 118 7.32 -26.26 -3.88
N GLY A 119 6.88 -25.08 -4.33
CA GLY A 119 5.48 -24.69 -4.38
C GLY A 119 4.74 -25.23 -5.59
N ARG A 120 3.41 -25.16 -5.55
CA ARG A 120 2.55 -25.62 -6.65
C ARG A 120 2.63 -24.75 -7.90
N GLN A 121 3.19 -23.54 -7.78
CA GLN A 121 3.39 -22.56 -8.87
C GLN A 121 4.83 -22.54 -9.42
N ALA A 122 5.64 -23.55 -9.13
CA ALA A 122 7.02 -23.66 -9.58
C ALA A 122 7.18 -23.52 -11.11
N LYS A 123 6.19 -24.00 -11.89
CA LYS A 123 6.15 -23.86 -13.35
C LYS A 123 6.11 -22.38 -13.79
N GLU A 124 5.31 -21.56 -13.13
CA GLU A 124 5.21 -20.13 -13.45
C GLU A 124 6.50 -19.40 -13.08
N LEU A 125 7.10 -19.76 -11.94
CA LEU A 125 8.41 -19.25 -11.54
C LEU A 125 9.50 -19.58 -12.57
N GLN A 126 9.53 -20.81 -13.05
CA GLN A 126 10.48 -21.21 -14.11
C GLN A 126 10.28 -20.41 -15.40
N ARG A 127 9.03 -20.17 -15.80
CA ARG A 127 8.71 -19.36 -16.99
C ARG A 127 9.19 -17.91 -16.85
N LEU A 128 8.93 -17.29 -15.69
CA LEU A 128 9.39 -15.94 -15.39
C LEU A 128 10.92 -15.85 -15.47
N VAL A 129 11.61 -16.75 -14.78
CA VAL A 129 13.08 -16.74 -14.71
C VAL A 129 13.72 -16.96 -16.08
N ALA A 130 13.19 -17.92 -16.86
CA ALA A 130 13.68 -18.19 -18.23
C ALA A 130 13.51 -16.95 -19.12
N TRP A 131 12.34 -16.30 -19.06
CA TRP A 131 12.09 -15.10 -19.84
C TRP A 131 13.04 -13.95 -19.45
N LEU A 132 13.27 -13.74 -18.14
CA LEU A 132 14.21 -12.72 -17.67
C LEU A 132 15.64 -12.99 -18.14
N ALA A 133 16.09 -14.25 -18.09
CA ALA A 133 17.43 -14.65 -18.53
C ALA A 133 17.63 -14.49 -20.04
N GLU A 134 16.61 -14.82 -20.83
CA GLU A 134 16.69 -14.80 -22.30
C GLU A 134 16.54 -13.39 -22.89
N HIS A 135 15.62 -12.56 -22.32
CA HIS A 135 15.20 -11.32 -22.96
C HIS A 135 15.67 -10.06 -22.23
N GLU A 136 15.81 -10.13 -20.88
CA GLU A 136 16.01 -8.90 -20.11
C GLU A 136 17.44 -8.74 -19.57
N ARG A 137 18.05 -9.78 -19.04
CA ARG A 137 19.41 -9.77 -18.45
C ARG A 137 19.64 -8.55 -17.54
N PRO A 138 18.91 -8.44 -16.43
CA PRO A 138 18.99 -7.28 -15.54
C PRO A 138 20.34 -7.18 -14.80
N ASP A 139 20.67 -5.97 -14.34
CA ASP A 139 21.75 -5.74 -13.38
C ASP A 139 21.27 -6.01 -11.94
N LEU A 140 19.95 -5.81 -11.69
CA LEU A 140 19.31 -5.93 -10.38
C LEU A 140 17.83 -6.29 -10.54
N VAL A 141 17.32 -7.13 -9.63
CA VAL A 141 15.89 -7.41 -9.49
C VAL A 141 15.37 -6.85 -8.17
N CYS A 142 14.26 -6.11 -8.22
CA CYS A 142 13.56 -5.57 -7.07
C CYS A 142 12.19 -6.23 -6.92
N LEU A 143 11.92 -6.83 -5.76
CA LEU A 143 10.63 -7.41 -5.40
C LEU A 143 9.77 -6.36 -4.70
N SER A 144 8.52 -6.23 -5.10
CA SER A 144 7.56 -5.23 -4.61
C SER A 144 7.21 -5.36 -3.13
N ASN A 145 7.24 -6.58 -2.61
CA ASN A 145 6.98 -6.87 -1.19
C ASN A 145 7.53 -8.24 -0.78
N ALA A 146 7.56 -8.50 0.54
CA ALA A 146 8.13 -9.74 1.06
C ALA A 146 7.32 -11.00 0.73
N LEU A 147 6.04 -10.91 0.35
CA LEU A 147 5.26 -12.08 -0.06
C LEU A 147 5.78 -12.72 -1.36
N LEU A 148 6.67 -12.01 -2.09
CA LEU A 148 7.35 -12.50 -3.29
C LEU A 148 8.69 -13.20 -2.99
N LEU A 149 9.13 -13.27 -1.74
CA LEU A 149 10.42 -13.85 -1.35
C LEU A 149 10.59 -15.34 -1.74
N GLY A 150 9.50 -16.07 -1.95
CA GLY A 150 9.60 -17.44 -2.48
C GLY A 150 10.30 -17.56 -3.84
N MET A 151 10.38 -16.45 -4.60
CA MET A 151 11.07 -16.41 -5.90
C MET A 151 12.59 -16.15 -5.76
N ALA A 152 13.04 -15.67 -4.59
CA ALA A 152 14.37 -15.08 -4.41
C ALA A 152 15.49 -16.05 -4.78
N GLN A 153 15.48 -17.27 -4.25
CA GLN A 153 16.50 -18.27 -4.48
C GLN A 153 16.66 -18.60 -5.97
N ARG A 154 15.55 -18.83 -6.67
CA ARG A 154 15.55 -19.18 -8.09
C ARG A 154 16.00 -18.02 -8.97
N LEU A 155 15.53 -16.79 -8.69
CA LEU A 155 15.98 -15.59 -9.40
C LEU A 155 17.48 -15.39 -9.24
N LYS A 156 17.99 -15.49 -8.00
CA LYS A 156 19.41 -15.30 -7.71
C LYS A 156 20.29 -16.37 -8.37
N SER A 157 19.90 -17.64 -8.27
CA SER A 157 20.69 -18.75 -8.86
C SER A 157 20.72 -18.72 -10.38
N ALA A 158 19.65 -18.31 -11.03
CA ALA A 158 19.55 -18.32 -12.48
C ALA A 158 20.10 -17.06 -13.17
N LEU A 159 19.91 -15.89 -12.55
CA LEU A 159 20.32 -14.61 -13.13
C LEU A 159 21.68 -14.14 -12.64
N GLY A 160 22.14 -14.61 -11.48
CA GLY A 160 23.41 -14.20 -10.89
C GLY A 160 23.46 -12.73 -10.42
N VAL A 161 22.30 -12.06 -10.29
CA VAL A 161 22.20 -10.63 -9.97
C VAL A 161 21.74 -10.38 -8.54
N PRO A 162 22.00 -9.19 -7.95
CA PRO A 162 21.48 -8.81 -6.65
C PRO A 162 19.95 -8.72 -6.64
N LEU A 163 19.38 -9.06 -5.47
CA LEU A 163 17.97 -8.93 -5.17
C LEU A 163 17.75 -7.90 -4.08
N VAL A 164 16.85 -6.95 -4.32
CA VAL A 164 16.32 -6.03 -3.32
C VAL A 164 14.84 -6.30 -3.11
N CYS A 165 14.35 -6.17 -1.88
CA CYS A 165 12.94 -6.33 -1.57
C CYS A 165 12.40 -5.07 -0.88
N LEU A 166 11.32 -4.51 -1.41
CA LEU A 166 10.56 -3.46 -0.75
C LEU A 166 9.67 -4.10 0.32
N LEU A 167 9.42 -3.38 1.42
CA LEU A 167 8.62 -3.84 2.54
C LEU A 167 7.49 -2.84 2.80
N GLN A 168 6.21 -3.33 2.73
CA GLN A 168 5.01 -2.51 2.94
C GLN A 168 3.79 -3.36 3.27
N ASP A 169 3.29 -3.25 4.51
CA ASP A 169 2.02 -3.83 5.00
C ASP A 169 1.89 -5.36 4.94
N GLU A 170 2.99 -6.11 4.79
CA GLU A 170 2.95 -7.57 4.78
C GLU A 170 2.48 -8.15 6.10
N ASP A 171 2.83 -7.51 7.21
CA ASP A 171 2.48 -7.92 8.55
C ASP A 171 0.96 -7.91 8.77
N ALA A 172 0.28 -6.87 8.30
CA ALA A 172 -1.18 -6.79 8.39
C ALA A 172 -1.88 -7.94 7.65
N PHE A 173 -1.36 -8.33 6.48
CA PHE A 173 -1.89 -9.47 5.71
C PHE A 173 -1.60 -10.80 6.40
N LEU A 174 -0.36 -11.01 6.84
CA LEU A 174 0.09 -12.27 7.45
C LEU A 174 -0.57 -12.51 8.82
N ASP A 175 -0.65 -11.47 9.65
CA ASP A 175 -1.24 -11.56 10.98
C ASP A 175 -2.77 -11.78 10.93
N ALA A 176 -3.43 -11.44 9.81
CA ALA A 176 -4.84 -11.75 9.58
C ALA A 176 -5.09 -13.20 9.08
N MET A 177 -4.05 -13.97 8.81
CA MET A 177 -4.19 -15.39 8.44
C MET A 177 -4.50 -16.25 9.66
N SER A 178 -5.22 -17.36 9.43
CA SER A 178 -5.47 -18.37 10.47
C SER A 178 -4.22 -19.22 10.73
N GLU A 179 -4.11 -19.77 11.95
CA GLU A 179 -3.12 -20.83 12.24
C GLU A 179 -3.53 -22.14 11.53
N PRO A 180 -2.56 -22.98 11.10
CA PRO A 180 -1.10 -22.83 11.27
C PRO A 180 -0.43 -21.94 10.20
N TYR A 181 -1.17 -21.48 9.21
CA TYR A 181 -0.64 -20.77 8.04
C TYR A 181 0.12 -19.48 8.40
N ARG A 182 -0.35 -18.74 9.42
CA ARG A 182 0.31 -17.53 9.89
C ARG A 182 1.72 -17.81 10.39
N GLY A 183 1.86 -18.76 11.31
CA GLY A 183 3.16 -19.15 11.87
C GLY A 183 4.12 -19.66 10.81
N GLU A 184 3.66 -20.60 9.95
CA GLU A 184 4.46 -21.17 8.87
C GLU A 184 4.89 -20.10 7.83
N ALA A 185 4.03 -19.13 7.51
CA ALA A 185 4.36 -18.06 6.57
C ALA A 185 5.48 -17.16 7.10
N TRP A 186 5.42 -16.77 8.39
CA TRP A 186 6.49 -16.00 9.01
C TRP A 186 7.81 -16.77 9.05
N ASP A 187 7.78 -18.08 9.33
CA ASP A 187 8.98 -18.93 9.33
C ASP A 187 9.59 -19.08 7.94
N LEU A 188 8.75 -19.25 6.92
CA LEU A 188 9.20 -19.26 5.51
C LEU A 188 9.84 -17.94 5.13
N LEU A 189 9.21 -16.82 5.47
CA LEU A 189 9.75 -15.48 5.16
C LEU A 189 11.12 -15.25 5.82
N ARG A 190 11.31 -15.64 7.09
CA ARG A 190 12.61 -15.53 7.77
C ARG A 190 13.69 -16.32 7.03
N ARG A 191 13.39 -17.54 6.59
CA ARG A 191 14.34 -18.35 5.82
C ARG A 191 14.65 -17.71 4.46
N ARG A 192 13.63 -17.29 3.72
CA ARG A 192 13.80 -16.68 2.39
C ARG A 192 14.46 -15.30 2.42
N ALA A 193 14.35 -14.57 3.52
CA ALA A 193 15.00 -13.29 3.69
C ALA A 193 16.54 -13.36 3.63
N ALA A 194 17.13 -14.54 3.91
CA ALA A 194 18.58 -14.76 3.75
C ALA A 194 19.05 -14.66 2.29
N GLU A 195 18.16 -14.92 1.34
CA GLU A 195 18.47 -14.90 -0.10
C GLU A 195 18.52 -13.49 -0.70
N VAL A 196 18.04 -12.48 0.01
CA VAL A 196 17.91 -11.10 -0.49
C VAL A 196 19.12 -10.27 -0.05
N ASP A 197 19.65 -9.43 -0.92
CA ASP A 197 20.87 -8.65 -0.66
C ASP A 197 20.58 -7.34 0.08
N GLY A 198 19.38 -6.76 -0.11
CA GLY A 198 18.97 -5.53 0.56
C GLY A 198 17.46 -5.41 0.72
N PHE A 199 17.03 -4.71 1.78
CA PHE A 199 15.63 -4.43 2.05
C PHE A 199 15.38 -2.92 2.13
N ILE A 200 14.22 -2.48 1.65
CA ILE A 200 13.80 -1.08 1.71
C ILE A 200 12.40 -1.02 2.32
N ALA A 201 12.30 -0.56 3.55
CA ALA A 201 11.03 -0.33 4.22
C ALA A 201 10.50 1.08 3.92
N VAL A 202 9.17 1.21 3.84
CA VAL A 202 8.50 2.47 3.49
C VAL A 202 8.55 3.55 4.58
N SER A 203 9.00 3.19 5.79
CA SER A 203 9.16 4.12 6.92
C SER A 203 10.19 3.62 7.92
N ARG A 204 10.69 4.51 8.79
CA ARG A 204 11.58 4.14 9.91
C ARG A 204 10.87 3.21 10.90
N HIS A 205 9.57 3.45 11.14
CA HIS A 205 8.76 2.56 11.96
C HIS A 205 8.71 1.16 11.35
N TYR A 206 8.32 1.05 10.08
CA TYR A 206 8.14 -0.25 9.43
C TYR A 206 9.45 -1.02 9.27
N ARG A 207 10.57 -0.30 9.04
CA ARG A 207 11.91 -0.89 9.12
C ARG A 207 12.14 -1.59 10.45
N LYS A 208 11.83 -0.95 11.59
CA LYS A 208 11.99 -1.55 12.93
C LYS A 208 11.08 -2.77 13.11
N VAL A 209 9.83 -2.70 12.62
CA VAL A 209 8.89 -3.83 12.67
C VAL A 209 9.44 -5.02 11.90
N MET A 210 9.83 -4.83 10.64
CA MET A 210 10.25 -5.92 9.77
C MET A 210 11.65 -6.47 10.13
N CYS A 211 12.56 -5.64 10.60
CA CYS A 211 13.83 -6.13 11.15
C CYS A 211 13.60 -7.12 12.30
N ARG A 212 12.68 -6.81 13.21
CA ARG A 212 12.34 -7.73 14.33
C ARG A 212 11.61 -8.99 13.84
N ARG A 213 10.62 -8.82 12.94
CA ARG A 213 9.78 -9.93 12.45
C ARG A 213 10.56 -10.94 11.61
N LEU A 214 11.45 -10.46 10.74
CA LEU A 214 12.22 -11.30 9.83
C LEU A 214 13.65 -11.58 10.30
N GLY A 215 14.10 -10.99 11.42
CA GLY A 215 15.49 -11.12 11.88
C GLY A 215 16.51 -10.46 10.95
N LEU A 216 16.13 -9.32 10.31
CA LEU A 216 17.01 -8.64 9.35
C LEU A 216 18.08 -7.82 10.06
N ALA A 217 19.29 -7.87 9.52
CA ALA A 217 20.38 -7.00 9.95
C ALA A 217 20.06 -5.54 9.57
N PRO A 218 20.21 -4.57 10.50
CA PRO A 218 19.93 -3.17 10.23
C PRO A 218 20.70 -2.59 9.03
N GLU A 219 21.91 -3.08 8.80
CA GLU A 219 22.82 -2.63 7.73
C GLU A 219 22.29 -3.02 6.34
N ARG A 220 21.53 -4.10 6.26
CA ARG A 220 20.88 -4.58 5.03
C ARG A 220 19.49 -3.99 4.81
N THR A 221 19.03 -3.12 5.71
CA THR A 221 17.66 -2.62 5.67
C THR A 221 17.63 -1.09 5.74
N SER A 222 17.24 -0.47 4.66
CA SER A 222 17.07 0.99 4.56
C SER A 222 15.61 1.39 4.79
N ALA A 223 15.39 2.65 5.18
CA ALA A 223 14.06 3.25 5.20
C ALA A 223 13.98 4.34 4.12
N VAL A 224 13.06 4.20 3.19
CA VAL A 224 12.79 5.19 2.14
C VAL A 224 11.29 5.46 2.11
N HIS A 225 10.89 6.68 2.47
CA HIS A 225 9.50 7.07 2.46
C HIS A 225 8.91 7.03 1.05
N ILE A 226 7.65 6.63 0.94
CA ILE A 226 6.91 6.69 -0.32
C ILE A 226 6.83 8.13 -0.81
N GLY A 227 6.94 8.32 -2.11
CA GLY A 227 6.74 9.58 -2.79
C GLY A 227 5.55 9.53 -3.74
N ILE A 228 4.79 10.62 -3.81
CA ILE A 228 3.70 10.78 -4.77
C ILE A 228 3.97 11.97 -5.69
N SER A 229 3.31 11.97 -6.85
CA SER A 229 3.22 13.19 -7.66
C SER A 229 2.18 14.12 -7.05
N ALA A 230 2.59 15.35 -6.75
CA ALA A 230 1.66 16.40 -6.31
C ALA A 230 0.74 16.91 -7.42
N ALA A 231 0.95 16.47 -8.67
CA ALA A 231 0.10 16.87 -9.81
C ALA A 231 -1.35 16.42 -9.59
N GLY A 232 -2.27 17.36 -9.79
CA GLY A 232 -3.70 17.17 -9.54
C GLY A 232 -4.16 17.41 -8.11
N PHE A 233 -3.23 17.52 -7.14
CA PHE A 233 -3.55 17.97 -5.79
C PHE A 233 -3.33 19.49 -5.70
N GLN A 234 -4.40 20.24 -5.54
CA GLN A 234 -4.34 21.70 -5.38
C GLN A 234 -4.94 22.08 -4.03
N PRO A 235 -4.33 23.03 -3.27
CA PRO A 235 -4.95 23.56 -2.09
C PRO A 235 -6.28 24.24 -2.42
N ALA A 236 -7.28 24.02 -1.59
CA ALA A 236 -8.57 24.68 -1.66
C ALA A 236 -8.87 25.39 -0.34
N ALA A 237 -9.72 26.41 -0.39
CA ALA A 237 -10.23 27.04 0.82
C ALA A 237 -11.06 26.00 1.61
N PRO A 238 -10.89 25.92 2.95
CA PRO A 238 -11.71 25.02 3.76
C PRO A 238 -13.21 25.32 3.58
N PRO A 239 -14.06 24.29 3.47
CA PRO A 239 -15.50 24.49 3.34
C PRO A 239 -16.11 25.13 4.59
N GLN A 240 -17.24 25.83 4.38
CA GLN A 240 -18.09 26.36 5.42
C GLN A 240 -19.52 25.84 5.26
N PRO A 241 -20.09 25.15 6.25
CA PRO A 241 -19.49 24.79 7.55
C PRO A 241 -18.30 23.81 7.40
N PRO A 242 -17.43 23.69 8.43
CA PRO A 242 -16.27 22.82 8.38
C PRO A 242 -16.64 21.35 8.17
N VAL A 243 -15.81 20.60 7.43
CA VAL A 243 -16.02 19.20 7.11
C VAL A 243 -14.81 18.37 7.52
N ILE A 244 -15.00 17.35 8.35
CA ILE A 244 -13.99 16.33 8.63
C ILE A 244 -14.02 15.30 7.49
N GLY A 245 -12.86 14.93 6.95
CA GLY A 245 -12.71 13.81 6.04
C GLY A 245 -12.18 12.56 6.77
N TYR A 246 -12.76 11.40 6.48
CA TYR A 246 -12.18 10.11 6.82
C TYR A 246 -11.89 9.35 5.54
N THR A 247 -10.67 8.86 5.37
CA THR A 247 -10.25 8.11 4.18
C THR A 247 -9.34 6.95 4.58
N ALA A 248 -9.95 5.83 4.95
CA ALA A 248 -9.31 4.56 5.29
C ALA A 248 -10.33 3.42 5.17
N ARG A 249 -9.89 2.17 5.34
CA ARG A 249 -10.82 1.02 5.44
C ARG A 249 -11.83 1.26 6.57
N LEU A 250 -13.12 0.95 6.31
CA LEU A 250 -14.22 1.19 7.25
C LEU A 250 -14.26 0.12 8.36
N CYS A 251 -13.22 0.03 9.18
CA CYS A 251 -13.08 -1.00 10.21
C CYS A 251 -12.65 -0.43 11.56
N GLY A 252 -12.84 -1.20 12.64
CA GLY A 252 -12.46 -0.80 13.99
C GLY A 252 -10.96 -0.56 14.16
N ALA A 253 -10.10 -1.28 13.44
CA ALA A 253 -8.64 -1.07 13.47
C ALA A 253 -8.22 0.32 12.97
N LYS A 254 -9.05 0.99 12.13
CA LYS A 254 -8.84 2.36 11.64
C LYS A 254 -9.61 3.41 12.46
N GLY A 255 -10.30 3.00 13.54
CA GLY A 255 -10.90 3.91 14.52
C GLY A 255 -12.11 4.70 14.02
N LEU A 256 -12.86 4.18 13.03
CA LEU A 256 -14.04 4.89 12.52
C LEU A 256 -15.09 5.12 13.61
N ASP A 257 -15.26 4.20 14.53
CA ASP A 257 -16.11 4.32 15.70
C ASP A 257 -15.63 5.42 16.66
N THR A 258 -14.33 5.49 16.94
CA THR A 258 -13.73 6.58 17.73
C THR A 258 -13.99 7.94 17.10
N LEU A 259 -13.90 8.06 15.76
CA LEU A 259 -14.19 9.30 15.07
C LEU A 259 -15.67 9.67 15.13
N VAL A 260 -16.58 8.70 15.01
CA VAL A 260 -18.02 8.96 15.16
C VAL A 260 -18.34 9.43 16.58
N GLU A 261 -17.72 8.84 17.61
CA GLU A 261 -17.90 9.29 19.00
C GLU A 261 -17.41 10.72 19.20
N ALA A 262 -16.23 11.05 18.67
CA ALA A 262 -15.66 12.40 18.72
C ALA A 262 -16.57 13.41 17.99
N LEU A 263 -17.11 13.06 16.82
CA LEU A 263 -18.06 13.90 16.09
C LEU A 263 -19.32 14.18 16.90
N LEU A 264 -19.93 13.16 17.50
CA LEU A 264 -21.15 13.33 18.29
C LEU A 264 -20.91 14.21 19.52
N ALA A 265 -19.74 14.09 20.18
CA ALA A 265 -19.35 14.98 21.25
C ALA A 265 -19.21 16.44 20.77
N LEU A 266 -18.55 16.66 19.64
CA LEU A 266 -18.40 18.00 19.04
C LEU A 266 -19.74 18.61 18.64
N LYS A 267 -20.66 17.83 18.09
CA LYS A 267 -22.00 18.33 17.69
C LYS A 267 -22.87 18.75 18.87
N ALA A 268 -22.58 18.28 20.06
CA ALA A 268 -23.25 18.75 21.29
C ALA A 268 -22.80 20.15 21.75
N GLU A 269 -21.68 20.66 21.21
CA GLU A 269 -21.14 21.96 21.51
C GLU A 269 -21.68 23.00 20.50
N PRO A 270 -22.22 24.18 20.94
CA PRO A 270 -22.78 25.20 20.02
C PRO A 270 -21.80 25.67 18.95
N ALA A 271 -20.53 25.82 19.31
CA ALA A 271 -19.47 26.30 18.39
C ALA A 271 -19.16 25.36 17.25
N THR A 272 -19.43 24.07 17.39
CA THR A 272 -19.14 23.02 16.42
C THR A 272 -20.38 22.26 15.93
N ALA A 273 -21.59 22.71 16.31
CA ALA A 273 -22.86 22.09 15.94
C ALA A 273 -23.06 21.92 14.42
N GLY A 274 -22.51 22.86 13.62
CA GLY A 274 -22.56 22.79 12.14
C GLY A 274 -21.53 21.88 11.49
N LEU A 275 -20.68 21.21 12.26
CA LEU A 275 -19.63 20.33 11.74
C LEU A 275 -20.21 19.14 10.97
N ARG A 276 -19.58 18.80 9.84
CA ARG A 276 -19.95 17.66 9.00
C ARG A 276 -18.83 16.62 8.91
N LEU A 277 -19.20 15.39 8.54
CA LEU A 277 -18.25 14.29 8.36
C LEU A 277 -18.50 13.61 7.00
N LYS A 278 -17.45 13.46 6.21
CA LYS A 278 -17.44 12.65 4.99
C LYS A 278 -16.55 11.44 5.18
N ILE A 279 -17.11 10.26 4.97
CA ILE A 279 -16.45 8.97 5.17
C ILE A 279 -16.29 8.30 3.82
N THR A 280 -15.08 7.93 3.45
CA THR A 280 -14.80 7.11 2.28
C THR A 280 -13.78 6.02 2.61
N GLY A 281 -13.91 4.90 1.96
CA GLY A 281 -12.98 3.77 2.12
C GLY A 281 -13.63 2.45 1.75
N MET A 282 -12.80 1.41 1.77
CA MET A 282 -13.25 0.08 1.46
C MET A 282 -13.99 -0.53 2.65
N GLU A 283 -15.12 -1.15 2.38
CA GLU A 283 -15.91 -1.94 3.32
C GLU A 283 -15.85 -3.41 2.91
N THR A 284 -15.38 -4.28 3.78
CA THR A 284 -15.42 -5.72 3.57
C THR A 284 -16.66 -6.33 4.21
N THR A 285 -16.94 -7.60 3.92
CA THR A 285 -18.08 -8.31 4.53
C THR A 285 -18.02 -8.31 6.06
N ASP A 286 -16.80 -8.36 6.61
CA ASP A 286 -16.60 -8.39 8.08
C ASP A 286 -16.83 -7.02 8.73
N ASP A 287 -16.72 -5.94 7.95
CA ASP A 287 -16.88 -4.57 8.44
C ASP A 287 -18.36 -4.11 8.45
N ARG A 288 -19.25 -4.80 7.72
CA ARG A 288 -20.64 -4.39 7.52
C ARG A 288 -21.45 -4.20 8.81
N SER A 289 -21.23 -5.08 9.80
CA SER A 289 -21.94 -4.99 11.08
C SER A 289 -21.54 -3.72 11.85
N LEU A 290 -20.26 -3.39 11.85
CA LEU A 290 -19.73 -2.16 12.44
C LEU A 290 -20.32 -0.93 11.74
N VAL A 291 -20.24 -0.88 10.41
CA VAL A 291 -20.75 0.27 9.63
C VAL A 291 -22.25 0.47 9.82
N ALA A 292 -23.04 -0.62 9.81
CA ALA A 292 -24.47 -0.55 10.07
C ALA A 292 -24.77 -0.05 11.50
N GLY A 293 -24.04 -0.51 12.50
CA GLY A 293 -24.12 -0.02 13.88
C GLY A 293 -23.82 1.47 14.00
N LEU A 294 -22.78 1.94 13.33
CA LEU A 294 -22.39 3.36 13.33
C LEU A 294 -23.46 4.24 12.64
N ARG A 295 -23.99 3.81 11.49
CA ARG A 295 -25.09 4.52 10.81
C ARG A 295 -26.33 4.68 11.72
N ARG A 296 -26.71 3.61 12.44
CA ARG A 296 -27.83 3.65 13.39
C ARG A 296 -27.52 4.63 14.54
N ARG A 297 -26.35 4.56 15.15
CA ARG A 297 -25.94 5.46 16.24
C ARG A 297 -25.95 6.95 15.82
N ILE A 298 -25.47 7.24 14.60
CA ILE A 298 -25.51 8.58 14.02
C ILE A 298 -26.96 9.06 13.85
N ALA A 299 -27.85 8.19 13.37
CA ALA A 299 -29.28 8.52 13.19
C ALA A 299 -29.98 8.74 14.53
N GLU A 300 -29.76 7.89 15.53
CA GLU A 300 -30.31 8.02 16.88
C GLU A 300 -29.86 9.32 17.56
N ALA A 301 -28.66 9.80 17.26
CA ALA A 301 -28.16 11.09 17.72
C ALA A 301 -28.65 12.30 16.90
N GLY A 302 -29.51 12.10 15.90
CA GLY A 302 -30.02 13.19 15.03
C GLY A 302 -29.00 13.78 14.07
N ALA A 303 -27.84 13.15 13.87
CA ALA A 303 -26.73 13.66 13.07
C ALA A 303 -26.69 13.09 11.63
N ALA A 304 -27.71 12.37 11.19
CA ALA A 304 -27.72 11.68 9.88
C ALA A 304 -27.53 12.63 8.69
N ALA A 305 -28.04 13.84 8.75
CA ALA A 305 -27.91 14.85 7.70
C ALA A 305 -26.49 15.43 7.58
N ASP A 306 -25.65 15.27 8.60
CA ASP A 306 -24.30 15.83 8.67
C ASP A 306 -23.21 14.80 8.36
N VAL A 307 -23.57 13.53 8.15
CA VAL A 307 -22.62 12.44 7.88
C VAL A 307 -22.90 11.81 6.52
N GLU A 308 -21.93 11.91 5.62
CA GLU A 308 -21.99 11.35 4.29
C GLU A 308 -21.04 10.15 4.16
N PHE A 309 -21.58 8.99 3.77
CA PHE A 309 -20.80 7.79 3.43
C PHE A 309 -20.66 7.68 1.92
N LEU A 310 -19.44 7.83 1.45
CA LEU A 310 -19.07 7.73 0.03
C LEU A 310 -18.51 6.34 -0.30
N PRO A 311 -18.60 5.88 -1.56
CA PRO A 311 -17.93 4.67 -1.99
C PRO A 311 -16.40 4.82 -1.87
N ALA A 312 -15.69 3.72 -2.02
CA ALA A 312 -14.23 3.76 -2.17
C ALA A 312 -13.86 4.57 -3.42
N LEU A 313 -12.95 5.53 -3.28
CA LEU A 313 -12.62 6.50 -4.31
C LEU A 313 -11.35 6.09 -5.06
N ASP A 314 -11.36 6.25 -6.38
CA ASP A 314 -10.14 6.24 -7.19
C ASP A 314 -9.29 7.51 -6.92
N ARG A 315 -8.09 7.57 -7.51
CA ARG A 315 -7.17 8.69 -7.29
C ARG A 315 -7.79 10.06 -7.63
N THR A 316 -8.45 10.17 -8.77
CA THR A 316 -9.06 11.44 -9.22
C THR A 316 -10.21 11.87 -8.30
N SER A 317 -11.03 10.93 -7.90
CA SER A 317 -12.14 11.18 -6.96
C SER A 317 -11.63 11.54 -5.57
N ARG A 318 -10.49 10.96 -5.11
CA ARG A 318 -9.84 11.36 -3.84
C ARG A 318 -9.29 12.78 -3.89
N GLN A 319 -8.70 13.20 -5.02
CA GLN A 319 -8.28 14.60 -5.20
C GLN A 319 -9.47 15.55 -5.01
N LYS A 320 -10.61 15.25 -5.66
CA LYS A 320 -11.84 16.03 -5.50
C LYS A 320 -12.38 15.99 -4.06
N PHE A 321 -12.37 14.81 -3.43
CA PHE A 321 -12.77 14.65 -2.04
C PHE A 321 -11.97 15.55 -1.09
N LEU A 322 -10.64 15.58 -1.24
CA LEU A 322 -9.77 16.41 -0.40
C LEU A 322 -10.04 17.91 -0.54
N HIS A 323 -10.57 18.37 -1.66
CA HIS A 323 -11.02 19.76 -1.83
C HIS A 323 -12.33 20.08 -1.09
N THR A 324 -13.03 19.08 -0.58
CA THR A 324 -14.33 19.25 0.11
C THR A 324 -14.23 19.06 1.63
N VAL A 325 -13.03 18.94 2.17
CA VAL A 325 -12.82 18.71 3.60
C VAL A 325 -11.87 19.78 4.20
N SER A 326 -12.06 20.10 5.48
CA SER A 326 -11.24 21.07 6.20
C SER A 326 -9.99 20.43 6.81
N LEU A 327 -10.11 19.17 7.23
CA LEU A 327 -9.05 18.32 7.75
C LEU A 327 -9.40 16.84 7.51
N VAL A 328 -8.39 15.96 7.56
CA VAL A 328 -8.59 14.51 7.56
C VAL A 328 -8.29 13.96 8.94
N ALA A 329 -9.22 13.14 9.49
CA ALA A 329 -9.03 12.46 10.77
C ALA A 329 -9.15 10.95 10.59
N VAL A 330 -8.09 10.22 10.99
CA VAL A 330 -8.07 8.75 11.00
C VAL A 330 -7.45 8.28 12.31
N PRO A 331 -8.26 8.07 13.35
CA PRO A 331 -7.78 7.67 14.68
C PRO A 331 -7.54 6.17 14.77
N ALA A 332 -6.62 5.67 13.95
CA ALA A 332 -6.29 4.25 13.88
C ALA A 332 -5.82 3.71 15.24
N ARG A 333 -6.13 2.43 15.51
CA ARG A 333 -5.71 1.66 16.70
C ARG A 333 -4.51 0.78 16.45
N GLN A 334 -4.26 0.46 15.17
CA GLN A 334 -3.12 -0.34 14.76
C GLN A 334 -2.20 0.49 13.89
N GLY A 335 -0.90 0.31 14.09
CA GLY A 335 0.11 1.04 13.35
C GLY A 335 0.07 0.74 11.86
N GLU A 336 0.22 1.75 11.03
CA GLU A 336 0.39 1.60 9.59
C GLU A 336 1.87 1.60 9.23
N ALA A 337 2.20 0.86 8.17
CA ALA A 337 3.55 0.87 7.63
C ALA A 337 3.94 2.25 7.10
N PHE A 338 2.98 3.00 6.46
CA PHE A 338 3.25 4.35 5.97
C PHE A 338 2.05 5.30 6.12
N GLY A 339 0.91 5.04 5.48
CA GLY A 339 -0.22 5.97 5.45
C GLY A 339 -0.22 6.87 4.22
N LEU A 340 -0.43 6.29 3.04
CA LEU A 340 -0.45 7.01 1.76
C LEU A 340 -1.47 8.16 1.77
N PHE A 341 -2.64 7.97 2.39
CA PHE A 341 -3.68 9.00 2.49
C PHE A 341 -3.20 10.27 3.23
N VAL A 342 -2.23 10.15 4.14
CA VAL A 342 -1.66 11.29 4.86
C VAL A 342 -0.91 12.22 3.89
N ILE A 343 -0.02 11.65 3.08
CA ILE A 343 0.72 12.46 2.10
C ILE A 343 -0.17 12.95 0.96
N GLU A 344 -1.28 12.27 0.64
CA GLU A 344 -2.30 12.78 -0.30
C GLU A 344 -3.05 13.97 0.30
N ALA A 345 -3.45 13.92 1.59
CA ALA A 345 -4.04 15.06 2.29
C ALA A 345 -3.05 16.24 2.34
N PHE A 346 -1.81 15.99 2.70
CA PHE A 346 -0.74 16.99 2.68
C PHE A 346 -0.55 17.61 1.29
N ALA A 347 -0.54 16.81 0.23
CA ALA A 347 -0.43 17.32 -1.15
C ALA A 347 -1.57 18.27 -1.51
N ALA A 348 -2.77 18.04 -0.99
CA ALA A 348 -3.92 18.91 -1.17
C ALA A 348 -3.93 20.13 -0.21
N GLY A 349 -2.92 20.27 0.66
CA GLY A 349 -2.90 21.32 1.68
C GLY A 349 -3.92 21.11 2.80
N VAL A 350 -4.37 19.87 3.00
CA VAL A 350 -5.33 19.49 4.04
C VAL A 350 -4.59 18.93 5.24
N PRO A 351 -4.69 19.53 6.43
CA PRO A 351 -4.05 19.03 7.64
C PRO A 351 -4.72 17.75 8.14
N VAL A 352 -3.98 17.00 8.97
CA VAL A 352 -4.47 15.73 9.51
C VAL A 352 -4.55 15.73 11.04
N VAL A 353 -5.49 14.96 11.59
CA VAL A 353 -5.54 14.59 13.01
C VAL A 353 -5.46 13.07 13.10
N LEU A 354 -4.37 12.55 13.64
CA LEU A 354 -4.03 11.13 13.64
C LEU A 354 -3.67 10.65 15.05
N THR A 355 -3.57 9.35 15.22
CA THR A 355 -3.07 8.75 16.47
C THR A 355 -1.55 8.62 16.47
N ARG A 356 -0.94 8.61 17.67
CA ARG A 356 0.51 8.48 17.87
C ARG A 356 0.98 7.03 17.75
N ILE A 357 0.71 6.40 16.58
CA ILE A 357 1.08 5.01 16.32
C ILE A 357 1.70 4.84 14.93
N GLY A 358 2.38 3.73 14.73
CA GLY A 358 2.92 3.36 13.43
C GLY A 358 3.90 4.40 12.86
N SER A 359 3.74 4.69 11.59
CA SER A 359 4.51 5.70 10.86
C SER A 359 3.96 7.13 11.01
N TYR A 360 2.77 7.33 11.57
CA TYR A 360 2.14 8.65 11.66
C TYR A 360 3.01 9.71 12.36
N PRO A 361 3.71 9.39 13.49
CA PRO A 361 4.60 10.36 14.11
C PRO A 361 5.68 10.91 13.17
N GLU A 362 6.30 10.04 12.35
CA GLU A 362 7.33 10.49 11.42
C GLU A 362 6.79 11.31 10.24
N LEU A 363 5.53 11.12 9.84
CA LEU A 363 4.88 11.94 8.82
C LEU A 363 4.47 13.32 9.36
N VAL A 364 3.88 13.34 10.56
CA VAL A 364 3.41 14.58 11.21
C VAL A 364 4.58 15.44 11.73
N GLU A 365 5.71 14.83 12.12
CA GLU A 365 6.94 15.52 12.49
C GLU A 365 7.44 16.49 11.40
N MET A 366 7.22 16.16 10.14
CA MET A 366 7.57 17.01 9.00
C MET A 366 6.57 18.15 8.76
N GLY A 367 5.50 18.22 9.54
CA GLY A 367 4.46 19.23 9.47
C GLY A 367 3.12 18.70 8.95
N GLY A 368 2.06 19.50 9.14
CA GLY A 368 0.75 19.25 8.54
C GLY A 368 -0.26 18.54 9.41
N GLY A 369 -0.02 18.32 10.71
CA GLY A 369 -1.00 17.59 11.52
C GLY A 369 -0.86 17.70 13.04
N VAL A 370 -1.79 17.02 13.70
CA VAL A 370 -1.84 16.87 15.17
C VAL A 370 -1.90 15.37 15.49
N LEU A 371 -1.20 14.96 16.55
CA LEU A 371 -1.22 13.60 17.06
C LEU A 371 -1.95 13.51 18.39
N VAL A 372 -2.85 12.53 18.50
CA VAL A 372 -3.56 12.20 19.75
C VAL A 372 -3.25 10.76 20.16
N GLU A 373 -3.55 10.38 21.40
CA GLU A 373 -3.43 8.99 21.81
C GLU A 373 -4.56 8.13 21.18
N PRO A 374 -4.30 6.86 20.87
CA PRO A 374 -5.33 5.97 20.34
C PRO A 374 -6.43 5.70 21.36
N ASP A 375 -7.63 5.34 20.88
CA ASP A 375 -8.82 5.00 21.67
C ASP A 375 -9.30 6.13 22.62
N ASP A 376 -8.97 7.38 22.32
CA ASP A 376 -9.44 8.54 23.08
C ASP A 376 -10.29 9.50 22.20
N PRO A 377 -11.62 9.28 22.13
CA PRO A 377 -12.51 10.14 21.36
C PRO A 377 -12.58 11.57 21.91
N ARG A 378 -12.31 11.79 23.20
CA ARG A 378 -12.30 13.13 23.82
C ARG A 378 -11.07 13.93 23.40
N ALA A 379 -9.88 13.31 23.44
CA ALA A 379 -8.65 13.93 22.95
C ALA A 379 -8.76 14.21 21.45
N LEU A 380 -9.34 13.29 20.67
CA LEU A 380 -9.59 13.49 19.24
C LEU A 380 -10.54 14.68 18.99
N ALA A 381 -11.66 14.76 19.71
CA ALA A 381 -12.60 15.87 19.60
C ALA A 381 -11.94 17.21 19.97
N ALA A 382 -11.17 17.25 21.06
CA ALA A 382 -10.44 18.45 21.47
C ALA A 382 -9.44 18.90 20.38
N ALA A 383 -8.64 17.99 19.84
CA ALA A 383 -7.66 18.31 18.79
C ALA A 383 -8.34 18.84 17.51
N ILE A 384 -9.47 18.25 17.10
CA ILE A 384 -10.28 18.70 15.95
C ILE A 384 -10.83 20.09 16.22
N ARG A 385 -11.48 20.30 17.37
CA ARG A 385 -12.05 21.59 17.77
C ARG A 385 -10.99 22.68 17.77
N ASP A 386 -9.86 22.45 18.44
CA ASP A 386 -8.80 23.46 18.62
C ASP A 386 -8.15 23.83 17.29
N LEU A 387 -8.04 22.86 16.34
CA LEU A 387 -7.53 23.12 15.00
C LEU A 387 -8.53 23.89 14.13
N LEU A 388 -9.83 23.61 14.26
CA LEU A 388 -10.90 24.31 13.50
C LEU A 388 -11.23 25.69 14.06
N ALA A 389 -11.00 25.92 15.36
CA ALA A 389 -11.21 27.20 16.00
C ALA A 389 -10.18 28.28 15.60
N ASP A 390 -9.03 27.88 15.07
CA ASP A 390 -7.96 28.77 14.60
C ASP A 390 -7.72 28.61 13.11
N PRO A 391 -8.38 29.39 12.24
CA PRO A 391 -8.24 29.30 10.77
C PRO A 391 -6.80 29.54 10.30
N GLU A 392 -6.03 30.36 10.99
CA GLU A 392 -4.63 30.60 10.61
C GLU A 392 -3.76 29.38 10.90
N ARG A 393 -3.90 28.76 12.06
CA ARG A 393 -3.22 27.51 12.42
C ARG A 393 -3.61 26.38 11.48
N LEU A 394 -4.89 26.27 11.13
CA LEU A 394 -5.38 25.30 10.15
C LEU A 394 -4.68 25.48 8.80
N ARG A 395 -4.62 26.71 8.30
CA ARG A 395 -3.97 27.08 7.03
C ARG A 395 -2.46 26.79 7.08
N GLN A 396 -1.78 27.16 8.17
CA GLN A 396 -0.35 26.93 8.36
C GLN A 396 -0.02 25.44 8.39
N ALA A 397 -0.82 24.62 9.07
CA ALA A 397 -0.66 23.18 9.11
C ALA A 397 -0.83 22.57 7.69
N GLY A 398 -1.85 22.99 6.93
CA GLY A 398 -2.03 22.57 5.56
C GLY A 398 -0.86 22.94 4.63
N ALA A 399 -0.36 24.17 4.76
CA ALA A 399 0.79 24.66 4.00
C ALA A 399 2.09 23.90 4.35
N ALA A 400 2.32 23.61 5.64
CA ALA A 400 3.45 22.83 6.10
C ALA A 400 3.40 21.39 5.56
N GLY A 401 2.23 20.74 5.60
CA GLY A 401 2.03 19.42 5.00
C GLY A 401 2.34 19.40 3.51
N ARG A 402 1.84 20.39 2.75
CA ARG A 402 2.12 20.49 1.31
C ARG A 402 3.61 20.70 1.03
N LYS A 403 4.28 21.54 1.80
CA LYS A 403 5.73 21.72 1.71
C LYS A 403 6.47 20.40 1.94
N ALA A 404 6.08 19.64 2.97
CA ALA A 404 6.65 18.34 3.25
C ALA A 404 6.52 17.36 2.07
N VAL A 405 5.38 17.37 1.35
CA VAL A 405 5.24 16.52 0.14
C VAL A 405 6.19 16.98 -0.95
N LEU A 406 6.27 18.26 -1.23
CA LEU A 406 7.12 18.78 -2.31
C LEU A 406 8.62 18.56 -2.03
N GLU A 407 9.04 18.55 -0.76
CA GLU A 407 10.45 18.38 -0.37
C GLU A 407 10.81 16.93 -0.02
N HIS A 408 9.93 16.19 0.67
CA HIS A 408 10.26 14.91 1.30
C HIS A 408 9.45 13.71 0.81
N PHE A 409 8.23 13.92 0.30
CA PHE A 409 7.34 12.82 -0.11
C PHE A 409 6.98 12.86 -1.61
N ASN A 410 7.91 13.34 -2.45
CA ASN A 410 7.77 13.33 -3.89
C ASN A 410 8.44 12.09 -4.52
N VAL A 411 8.02 11.77 -5.76
CA VAL A 411 8.49 10.58 -6.49
C VAL A 411 9.97 10.69 -6.82
N GLU A 412 10.44 11.90 -7.14
CA GLU A 412 11.83 12.18 -7.51
C GLU A 412 12.77 11.86 -6.36
N ARG A 413 12.45 12.30 -5.15
CA ARG A 413 13.23 12.00 -3.95
C ARG A 413 13.21 10.49 -3.65
N MET A 414 12.01 9.86 -3.64
CA MET A 414 11.87 8.43 -3.41
C MET A 414 12.74 7.61 -4.36
N ALA A 415 12.66 7.88 -5.66
CA ALA A 415 13.47 7.16 -6.64
C ALA A 415 14.97 7.40 -6.46
N GLY A 416 15.38 8.63 -6.15
CA GLY A 416 16.78 8.95 -5.87
C GLY A 416 17.35 8.19 -4.67
N ASP A 417 16.57 8.07 -3.59
CA ASP A 417 17.00 7.34 -2.40
C ASP A 417 16.99 5.82 -2.63
N ILE A 418 16.04 5.29 -3.40
CA ILE A 418 16.04 3.87 -3.81
C ILE A 418 17.26 3.57 -4.70
N VAL A 419 17.61 4.44 -5.64
CA VAL A 419 18.81 4.27 -6.49
C VAL A 419 20.08 4.17 -5.65
N LYS A 420 20.23 5.03 -4.62
CA LYS A 420 21.39 4.94 -3.70
C LYS A 420 21.50 3.56 -3.02
N VAL A 421 20.36 2.98 -2.62
CA VAL A 421 20.34 1.62 -2.04
C VAL A 421 20.73 0.58 -3.10
N PHE A 422 20.22 0.70 -4.32
CA PHE A 422 20.60 -0.20 -5.41
C PHE A 422 22.08 -0.15 -5.71
N GLU A 423 22.68 1.04 -5.77
CA GLU A 423 24.12 1.25 -5.98
C GLU A 423 24.95 0.64 -4.83
N GLN A 424 24.52 0.81 -3.58
CA GLN A 424 25.18 0.20 -2.42
C GLN A 424 25.16 -1.33 -2.49
N VAL A 425 24.02 -1.91 -2.85
CA VAL A 425 23.89 -3.37 -3.00
C VAL A 425 24.74 -3.90 -4.16
N LEU A 426 24.81 -3.19 -5.27
CA LEU A 426 25.67 -3.56 -6.41
C LEU A 426 27.16 -3.49 -6.04
N ALA A 427 27.57 -2.45 -5.30
CA ALA A 427 28.96 -2.27 -4.88
C ALA A 427 29.40 -3.30 -3.82
N SER A 428 28.46 -3.88 -3.06
CA SER A 428 28.77 -4.86 -2.01
C SER A 428 29.01 -6.28 -2.56
N LYS A 429 28.76 -6.53 -3.86
CA LYS A 429 29.14 -7.80 -4.48
C LYS A 429 30.66 -7.84 -4.71
N PRO A 430 31.35 -8.91 -4.28
CA PRO A 430 32.69 -9.14 -4.74
C PRO A 430 32.68 -9.28 -6.27
N CYS A 431 33.53 -8.52 -6.95
CA CYS A 431 33.78 -8.67 -8.38
C CYS A 431 34.24 -10.12 -8.61
N HIS A 432 33.38 -10.98 -9.09
CA HIS A 432 33.79 -12.26 -9.63
C HIS A 432 34.47 -11.97 -10.97
N ILE A 433 35.82 -11.79 -10.89
CA ILE A 433 36.73 -11.80 -12.04
C ILE A 433 36.84 -13.23 -12.57
#